data_665924a5c3a53fe3c732001b2106ab89
#
_entry.id   665924a5c3a53fe3c732001b2106ab89
#
_cell.length_a   1.000
_cell.length_b   1.000
_cell.length_c   1.000
_cell.angle_alpha   90.00
_cell.angle_beta   90.00
_cell.angle_gamma   90.00
#
_symmetry.space_group_name_H-M   'P 1'
#
loop_
_entity.id
_entity.type
_entity.pdbx_description
1 polymer ?
#
loop_
_entity_poly.entity_id
_entity_poly.type
_entity_poly.pdbx_seq_one_letter_code
_entity_poly.pdbx_strand_id
1 'polypeptide(L)'
;MSNSLRTSEDYELFLYTITDQFSSVRRSTVTLIRRGATTARVTGEIYFNSNVRLVVRERLVYNRLPVVIDSYGYEVWHGDKKLYWYDSQPHPSDPDLQSTNPHHKHIPPNIKNHRIPAPEMSFT
;
A
#
# COMPACT_ATOMS: atom_id res chain seq x y z
N MET A 1 14.08 -4.71 15.53
CA MET A 1 13.54 -4.14 14.29
C MET A 1 12.91 -2.79 14.57
N SER A 2 13.32 -1.75 13.87
CA SER A 2 12.73 -0.43 14.09
C SER A 2 11.31 -0.39 13.53
N ASN A 3 10.42 0.31 14.24
CA ASN A 3 9.05 0.54 13.76
C ASN A 3 9.06 1.75 12.83
N SER A 4 8.96 1.52 11.54
CA SER A 4 8.99 2.59 10.53
C SER A 4 7.80 3.54 10.63
N LEU A 5 6.70 3.12 11.27
CA LEU A 5 5.51 3.95 11.47
C LEU A 5 5.51 4.72 12.79
N ARG A 6 6.62 4.73 13.54
CA ARG A 6 6.69 5.43 14.82
C ARG A 6 6.45 6.93 14.65
N THR A 7 7.06 7.53 13.63
CA THR A 7 6.84 8.94 13.26
C THR A 7 6.74 9.07 11.74
N SER A 8 6.23 10.21 11.25
CA SER A 8 6.19 10.45 9.81
C SER A 8 7.58 10.53 9.20
N GLU A 9 8.57 11.05 9.95
CA GLU A 9 9.95 11.11 9.51
C GLU A 9 10.57 9.71 9.39
N ASP A 10 10.28 8.82 10.33
CA ASP A 10 10.74 7.44 10.28
C ASP A 10 10.17 6.72 9.05
N TYR A 11 8.90 6.94 8.76
CA TYR A 11 8.27 6.32 7.59
C TYR A 11 8.82 6.88 6.29
N GLU A 12 9.02 8.19 6.24
CA GLU A 12 9.65 8.84 5.09
C GLU A 12 11.04 8.26 4.82
N LEU A 13 11.85 8.09 5.85
CA LEU A 13 13.17 7.47 5.73
C LEU A 13 13.07 6.05 5.23
N PHE A 14 12.13 5.26 5.76
CA PHE A 14 11.88 3.89 5.30
C PHE A 14 11.59 3.86 3.80
N LEU A 15 10.68 4.74 3.35
CA LEU A 15 10.28 4.76 1.93
C LEU A 15 11.44 5.15 1.02
N TYR A 16 12.20 6.18 1.39
CA TYR A 16 13.28 6.69 0.54
C TYR A 16 14.56 5.83 0.57
N THR A 17 14.65 4.88 1.49
CA THR A 17 15.78 3.94 1.56
C THR A 17 15.36 2.51 1.26
N ILE A 18 14.20 2.31 0.64
CA ILE A 18 13.64 0.98 0.45
C ILE A 18 14.53 0.09 -0.44
N THR A 19 15.23 0.68 -1.40
CA THR A 19 16.18 -0.06 -2.25
C THR A 19 17.38 -0.58 -1.47
N ASP A 20 17.74 0.10 -0.38
CA ASP A 20 18.85 -0.33 0.48
C ASP A 20 18.42 -1.40 1.48
N GLN A 21 17.12 -1.45 1.82
CA GLN A 21 16.59 -2.37 2.81
C GLN A 21 16.18 -3.72 2.24
N PHE A 22 15.81 -3.76 0.96
CA PHE A 22 15.33 -4.98 0.31
C PHE A 22 16.09 -5.21 -1.00
N SER A 23 16.90 -6.26 -1.03
CA SER A 23 17.72 -6.58 -2.21
C SER A 23 16.90 -6.92 -3.45
N SER A 24 15.65 -7.33 -3.27
CA SER A 24 14.74 -7.62 -4.39
C SER A 24 14.23 -6.36 -5.09
N VAL A 25 14.34 -5.19 -4.46
CA VAL A 25 13.90 -3.93 -5.04
C VAL A 25 15.01 -3.34 -5.88
N ARG A 26 14.73 -3.12 -7.17
CA ARG A 26 15.69 -2.53 -8.11
C ARG A 26 15.61 -1.01 -8.13
N ARG A 27 14.40 -0.47 -8.04
CA ARG A 27 14.16 0.97 -8.15
C ARG A 27 12.84 1.31 -7.46
N SER A 28 12.74 2.53 -6.93
CA SER A 28 11.51 3.03 -6.36
C SER A 28 11.30 4.48 -6.77
N THR A 29 10.06 4.82 -7.12
CA THR A 29 9.62 6.20 -7.35
C THR A 29 8.68 6.67 -6.25
N VAL A 30 8.54 5.89 -5.19
CA VAL A 30 7.59 6.20 -4.10
C VAL A 30 8.01 7.48 -3.39
N THR A 31 7.06 8.40 -3.22
CA THR A 31 7.26 9.68 -2.53
C THR A 31 6.20 9.85 -1.45
N LEU A 32 6.59 10.57 -0.40
CA LEU A 32 5.69 10.98 0.67
C LEU A 32 5.49 12.48 0.57
N ILE A 33 4.25 12.92 0.44
CA ILE A 33 3.90 14.34 0.31
C ILE A 33 2.96 14.71 1.46
N ARG A 34 3.40 15.63 2.31
CA ARG A 34 2.59 16.11 3.43
C ARG A 34 1.47 17.01 2.93
N ARG A 35 0.26 16.79 3.48
CA ARG A 35 -0.96 17.50 3.11
C ARG A 35 -1.55 18.22 4.32
N GLY A 36 -0.76 19.02 4.98
CA GLY A 36 -1.15 19.68 6.22
C GLY A 36 -0.31 19.16 7.38
N ALA A 37 -0.71 19.49 8.60
CA ALA A 37 0.11 19.23 9.78
C ALA A 37 0.12 17.75 10.19
N THR A 38 -0.95 17.01 9.89
CA THR A 38 -1.15 15.66 10.45
C THR A 38 -1.54 14.61 9.41
N THR A 39 -1.45 14.92 8.11
CA THR A 39 -1.77 13.96 7.04
C THR A 39 -0.71 14.01 5.96
N ALA A 40 -0.58 12.89 5.24
CA ALA A 40 0.33 12.78 4.10
C ALA A 40 -0.22 11.75 3.11
N ARG A 41 0.24 11.84 1.87
CA ARG A 41 -0.02 10.85 0.83
C ARG A 41 1.28 10.22 0.39
N VAL A 42 1.21 8.92 0.17
CA VAL A 42 2.32 8.14 -0.38
C VAL A 42 1.88 7.61 -1.72
N THR A 43 2.64 7.87 -2.76
CA THR A 43 2.35 7.40 -4.12
C THR A 43 3.64 7.06 -4.85
N GLY A 44 3.55 6.09 -5.74
CA GLY A 44 4.66 5.73 -6.61
C GLY A 44 4.68 4.26 -6.94
N GLU A 45 5.79 3.81 -7.48
CA GLU A 45 5.97 2.44 -7.92
C GLU A 45 7.28 1.88 -7.40
N ILE A 46 7.26 0.59 -7.06
CA ILE A 46 8.44 -0.16 -6.66
C ILE A 46 8.68 -1.23 -7.73
N TYR A 47 9.89 -1.24 -8.29
CA TYR A 47 10.26 -2.13 -9.38
C TYR A 47 11.14 -3.26 -8.86
N PHE A 48 10.73 -4.49 -9.17
CA PHE A 48 11.45 -5.71 -8.80
C PHE A 48 12.07 -6.34 -10.04
N ASN A 49 12.76 -7.46 -9.86
CA ASN A 49 13.27 -8.26 -10.98
C ASN A 49 12.10 -8.91 -11.73
N SER A 50 12.39 -9.43 -12.94
CA SER A 50 11.42 -10.20 -13.75
C SER A 50 10.20 -9.39 -14.18
N ASN A 51 10.38 -8.06 -14.36
CA ASN A 51 9.35 -7.16 -14.88
C ASN A 51 8.11 -7.09 -13.97
N VAL A 52 8.30 -7.25 -12.67
CA VAL A 52 7.25 -7.11 -11.65
C VAL A 52 7.35 -5.73 -11.02
N ARG A 53 6.20 -5.07 -10.84
CA ARG A 53 6.15 -3.80 -10.12
C ARG A 53 4.95 -3.75 -9.17
N LEU A 54 5.12 -2.98 -8.12
CA LEU A 54 4.08 -2.71 -7.12
C LEU A 54 3.73 -1.22 -7.21
N VAL A 55 2.47 -0.92 -7.50
CA VAL A 55 1.95 0.45 -7.46
C VAL A 55 1.42 0.70 -6.06
N VAL A 56 1.89 1.78 -5.44
CA VAL A 56 1.60 2.10 -4.03
C VAL A 56 0.79 3.37 -3.94
N ARG A 57 -0.30 3.33 -3.20
CA ARG A 57 -1.08 4.51 -2.80
C ARG A 57 -1.46 4.34 -1.34
N GLU A 58 -1.15 5.37 -0.53
CA GLU A 58 -1.50 5.36 0.89
C GLU A 58 -1.92 6.75 1.33
N ARG A 59 -2.82 6.81 2.30
CA ARG A 59 -3.12 8.01 3.05
C ARG A 59 -2.70 7.79 4.49
N LEU A 60 -1.85 8.68 4.97
CA LEU A 60 -1.33 8.61 6.33
C LEU A 60 -2.01 9.64 7.21
N VAL A 61 -2.25 9.25 8.45
CA VAL A 61 -2.77 10.16 9.49
C VAL A 61 -1.86 10.02 10.72
N TYR A 62 -1.38 11.13 11.24
CA TYR A 62 -0.46 11.13 12.37
C TYR A 62 -0.72 12.27 13.38
N ASN A 63 -1.99 12.64 13.54
CA ASN A 63 -2.39 13.53 14.64
C ASN A 63 -2.11 12.89 16.00
N ARG A 64 -2.00 11.57 16.04
CA ARG A 64 -1.48 10.78 17.17
C ARG A 64 -0.44 9.81 16.60
N LEU A 65 0.59 9.53 17.38
CA LEU A 65 1.60 8.55 17.02
C LEU A 65 1.30 7.21 17.66
N PRO A 66 1.60 6.09 17.01
CA PRO A 66 2.30 5.98 15.71
C PRO A 66 1.44 6.40 14.52
N VAL A 67 2.10 6.54 13.37
CA VAL A 67 1.42 6.86 12.11
C VAL A 67 0.45 5.75 11.75
N VAL A 68 -0.74 6.12 11.28
CA VAL A 68 -1.75 5.19 10.80
C VAL A 68 -1.86 5.30 9.29
N ILE A 69 -1.83 4.17 8.62
CA ILE A 69 -2.19 4.08 7.21
C ILE A 69 -3.71 4.01 7.16
N ASP A 70 -4.33 5.15 6.93
CA ASP A 70 -5.79 5.32 7.01
C ASP A 70 -6.50 4.67 5.84
N SER A 71 -5.88 4.71 4.67
CA SER A 71 -6.35 4.00 3.47
C SER A 71 -5.17 3.62 2.60
N TYR A 72 -5.35 2.58 1.79
CA TYR A 72 -4.28 2.12 0.92
C TYR A 72 -4.82 1.45 -0.33
N GLY A 73 -3.96 1.39 -1.36
CA GLY A 73 -4.14 0.56 -2.53
C GLY A 73 -2.77 0.07 -2.99
N TYR A 74 -2.61 -1.24 -3.09
CA TYR A 74 -1.37 -1.86 -3.56
C TYR A 74 -1.69 -2.75 -4.75
N GLU A 75 -1.16 -2.40 -5.93
CA GLU A 75 -1.39 -3.13 -7.18
C GLU A 75 -0.12 -3.85 -7.60
N VAL A 76 -0.25 -5.13 -7.89
CA VAL A 76 0.88 -5.93 -8.37
C VAL A 76 0.71 -6.18 -9.88
N TRP A 77 1.72 -5.78 -10.65
CA TRP A 77 1.75 -5.89 -12.10
C TRP A 77 2.92 -6.74 -12.56
N HIS A 78 2.69 -7.50 -13.62
CA HIS A 78 3.76 -8.17 -14.38
C HIS A 78 3.67 -7.69 -15.82
N GLY A 79 4.62 -6.83 -16.23
CA GLY A 79 4.54 -6.14 -17.52
C GLY A 79 3.27 -5.28 -17.57
N ASP A 80 2.46 -5.49 -18.59
CA ASP A 80 1.22 -4.74 -18.79
C ASP A 80 0.00 -5.37 -18.10
N LYS A 81 0.20 -6.50 -17.42
CA LYS A 81 -0.88 -7.26 -16.82
C LYS A 81 -0.96 -7.01 -15.33
N LYS A 82 -2.11 -6.49 -14.88
CA LYS A 82 -2.39 -6.36 -13.45
C LYS A 82 -2.78 -7.75 -12.91
N LEU A 83 -1.97 -8.27 -11.99
CA LEU A 83 -2.17 -9.60 -11.44
C LEU A 83 -3.24 -9.61 -10.35
N TYR A 84 -3.15 -8.66 -9.42
CA TYR A 84 -4.11 -8.49 -8.32
C TYR A 84 -3.82 -7.18 -7.61
N TRP A 85 -4.75 -6.74 -6.74
CA TRP A 85 -4.47 -5.63 -5.84
C TRP A 85 -5.21 -5.80 -4.51
N TYR A 86 -4.62 -5.19 -3.49
CA TYR A 86 -5.24 -5.04 -2.18
C TYR A 86 -5.67 -3.60 -2.00
N ASP A 87 -6.84 -3.37 -1.40
CA ASP A 87 -7.22 -2.03 -1.00
C ASP A 87 -8.12 -2.04 0.24
N SER A 88 -8.34 -0.84 0.79
CA SER A 88 -9.12 -0.63 1.99
C SER A 88 -10.41 0.15 1.73
N GLN A 89 -10.85 0.23 0.47
CA GLN A 89 -12.10 0.90 0.14
C GLN A 89 -13.29 0.10 0.67
N PRO A 90 -14.17 0.70 1.50
CA PRO A 90 -15.30 -0.04 2.06
C PRO A 90 -16.31 -0.49 1.00
N HIS A 91 -16.85 -1.69 1.17
CA HIS A 91 -17.97 -2.20 0.38
C HIS A 91 -19.02 -2.74 1.35
N PRO A 92 -19.75 -1.85 2.07
CA PRO A 92 -20.65 -2.28 3.13
C PRO A 92 -21.83 -3.12 2.66
N SER A 93 -22.16 -3.07 1.37
CA SER A 93 -23.25 -3.86 0.80
C SER A 93 -22.82 -5.26 0.34
N ASP A 94 -21.53 -5.59 0.40
CA ASP A 94 -21.02 -6.90 -0.02
C ASP A 94 -20.84 -7.80 1.19
N PRO A 95 -21.71 -8.80 1.42
CA PRO A 95 -21.62 -9.64 2.61
C PRO A 95 -20.39 -10.52 2.63
N ASP A 96 -19.81 -10.85 1.47
CA ASP A 96 -18.62 -11.71 1.40
C ASP A 96 -17.36 -10.99 1.91
N LEU A 97 -17.39 -9.67 2.04
CA LEU A 97 -16.25 -8.87 2.49
C LEU A 97 -16.34 -8.41 3.94
N GLN A 98 -17.43 -8.74 4.67
CA GLN A 98 -17.67 -8.18 5.99
C GLN A 98 -16.65 -8.63 7.03
N SER A 99 -16.09 -9.83 6.90
CA SER A 99 -15.12 -10.37 7.86
C SER A 99 -13.85 -9.54 7.97
N THR A 100 -13.46 -8.83 6.90
CA THR A 100 -12.24 -8.02 6.84
C THR A 100 -12.50 -6.58 6.42
N ASN A 101 -13.78 -6.17 6.28
CA ASN A 101 -14.11 -4.82 5.84
C ASN A 101 -13.35 -3.76 6.65
N PRO A 102 -12.72 -2.73 6.03
CA PRO A 102 -12.74 -2.41 4.60
C PRO A 102 -11.69 -3.13 3.74
N HIS A 103 -10.87 -3.99 4.32
CA HIS A 103 -9.73 -4.61 3.66
C HIS A 103 -10.17 -5.75 2.74
N HIS A 104 -9.71 -5.73 1.48
CA HIS A 104 -10.04 -6.78 0.52
C HIS A 104 -8.98 -6.85 -0.59
N LYS A 105 -9.06 -7.93 -1.39
CA LYS A 105 -8.16 -8.20 -2.50
C LYS A 105 -8.97 -8.40 -3.77
N HIS A 106 -8.51 -7.79 -4.86
CA HIS A 106 -9.07 -8.00 -6.19
C HIS A 106 -8.26 -9.06 -6.93
N ILE A 107 -8.94 -10.02 -7.54
CA ILE A 107 -8.29 -11.15 -8.24
C ILE A 107 -8.91 -11.35 -9.62
N PRO A 108 -8.18 -12.01 -10.58
CA PRO A 108 -8.74 -12.37 -11.88
C PRO A 108 -9.94 -13.33 -11.74
N PRO A 109 -10.78 -13.48 -12.80
CA PRO A 109 -10.65 -12.88 -14.13
C PRO A 109 -11.18 -11.46 -14.27
N ASN A 110 -12.18 -11.06 -13.48
CA ASN A 110 -12.70 -9.71 -13.51
C ASN A 110 -12.14 -8.94 -12.31
N ILE A 111 -10.90 -8.48 -12.48
CA ILE A 111 -10.12 -7.94 -11.38
C ILE A 111 -10.76 -6.71 -10.73
N LYS A 112 -11.55 -5.94 -11.49
CA LYS A 112 -12.21 -4.75 -10.95
C LYS A 112 -13.33 -5.10 -9.96
N ASN A 113 -14.08 -6.15 -10.24
CA ASN A 113 -15.27 -6.52 -9.49
C ASN A 113 -15.15 -7.81 -8.69
N HIS A 114 -14.17 -8.64 -9.01
CA HIS A 114 -13.96 -9.92 -8.32
C HIS A 114 -13.10 -9.70 -7.08
N ARG A 115 -13.77 -9.57 -5.93
CA ARG A 115 -13.15 -9.24 -4.64
C ARG A 115 -13.27 -10.40 -3.68
N ILE A 116 -12.22 -10.60 -2.88
CA ILE A 116 -12.21 -11.59 -1.79
C ILE A 116 -11.74 -10.91 -0.51
N PRO A 117 -12.11 -11.46 0.67
CA PRO A 117 -11.59 -10.95 1.93
C PRO A 117 -10.06 -11.01 1.98
N ALA A 118 -9.45 -10.04 2.63
CA ALA A 118 -8.02 -9.99 2.86
C ALA A 118 -7.76 -9.25 4.17
N PRO A 119 -6.66 -9.58 4.88
CA PRO A 119 -6.30 -8.83 6.08
C PRO A 119 -5.85 -7.42 5.71
N GLU A 120 -5.73 -6.56 6.73
CA GLU A 120 -5.10 -5.27 6.56
C GLU A 120 -3.68 -5.45 6.03
N MET A 121 -3.35 -4.76 4.93
CA MET A 121 -2.06 -4.91 4.24
C MET A 121 -1.19 -3.69 4.45
N SER A 122 0.12 -3.95 4.51
CA SER A 122 1.16 -2.93 4.58
C SER A 122 2.44 -3.56 4.07
N PHE A 123 3.33 -2.78 3.45
CA PHE A 123 4.64 -3.30 3.06
C PHE A 123 5.74 -2.92 4.05
N THR A 124 5.36 -2.47 5.21
CA THR A 124 6.31 -2.17 6.29
C THR A 124 6.49 -3.35 7.24
#